data_8a96da91e40ea8ee5119ccaeb98ebfd9
#
_entry.id   8a96da91e40ea8ee5119ccaeb98ebfd9
#
_cell.length_a   1.000
_cell.length_b   1.000
_cell.length_c   1.000
_cell.angle_alpha   90.00
_cell.angle_beta   90.00
_cell.angle_gamma   90.00
#
_symmetry.space_group_name_H-M   'P 1'
#
loop_
_entity.id
_entity.type
_entity.pdbx_description
1 polymer ?
#
loop_
_entity_poly.entity_id
_entity_poly.type
_entity_poly.pdbx_seq_one_letter_code
_entity_poly.pdbx_strand_id
1 'polypeptide(L)'
;MKHEGIATRKMLERVPADKFSWKPHEKSMSLGRLASHVAEIADWTGPTINQDVLDFSKMEYKPFEPKTTEELVKFYDEKQAAALRTLETNATDENLMGMWTLRNGETVYMTMPRIGVMRGFVLSHLIHHRAQLGVYLRLLDVPLPSSYGPSADEGQM
;
A
#
# COMPACT_ATOMS: atom_id res chain seq x y z
N MET A 1 5.21 -4.13 9.06
CA MET A 1 5.64 -3.07 8.13
C MET A 1 7.03 -3.30 7.54
N LYS A 2 8.13 -3.40 8.33
CA LYS A 2 9.49 -3.58 7.75
C LYS A 2 9.59 -4.77 6.80
N HIS A 3 9.17 -5.95 7.24
CA HIS A 3 9.19 -7.17 6.42
C HIS A 3 8.35 -7.02 5.13
N GLU A 4 7.10 -6.55 5.25
CA GLU A 4 6.24 -6.32 4.08
C GLU A 4 6.83 -5.27 3.13
N GLY A 5 7.52 -4.28 3.69
CA GLY A 5 8.17 -3.23 2.91
C GLY A 5 9.19 -3.76 1.90
N ILE A 6 10.00 -4.73 2.30
CA ILE A 6 11.03 -5.33 1.43
C ILE A 6 10.37 -6.02 0.21
N ALA A 7 9.36 -6.87 0.47
CA ALA A 7 8.67 -7.59 -0.60
C ALA A 7 7.89 -6.63 -1.52
N THR A 8 7.28 -5.59 -0.96
CA THR A 8 6.54 -4.58 -1.73
C THR A 8 7.47 -3.78 -2.63
N ARG A 9 8.62 -3.33 -2.09
CA ARG A 9 9.61 -2.58 -2.87
C ARG A 9 10.10 -3.39 -4.08
N LYS A 10 10.49 -4.65 -3.86
CA LYS A 10 10.91 -5.55 -4.93
C LYS A 10 9.84 -5.73 -6.01
N MET A 11 8.56 -5.80 -5.62
CA MET A 11 7.45 -5.90 -6.58
C MET A 11 7.29 -4.61 -7.39
N LEU A 12 7.39 -3.44 -6.76
CA LEU A 12 7.29 -2.14 -7.43
C LEU A 12 8.45 -1.88 -8.41
N GLU A 13 9.64 -2.36 -8.11
CA GLU A 13 10.82 -2.30 -9.00
C GLU A 13 10.63 -3.05 -10.32
N ARG A 14 9.71 -4.02 -10.37
CA ARG A 14 9.42 -4.81 -11.58
C ARG A 14 8.35 -4.17 -12.48
N VAL A 15 7.70 -3.09 -12.05
CA VAL A 15 6.60 -2.47 -12.81
C VAL A 15 7.15 -1.74 -14.03
N PRO A 16 6.84 -2.17 -15.27
CA PRO A 16 7.35 -1.52 -16.48
C PRO A 16 6.59 -0.22 -16.76
N ALA A 17 7.29 0.91 -16.84
CA ALA A 17 6.69 2.23 -17.01
C ALA A 17 5.95 2.38 -18.35
N ASP A 18 6.43 1.74 -19.42
CA ASP A 18 5.78 1.71 -20.74
C ASP A 18 4.43 1.00 -20.75
N LYS A 19 4.11 0.26 -19.68
CA LYS A 19 2.84 -0.45 -19.49
C LYS A 19 1.92 0.19 -18.46
N PHE A 20 2.20 1.37 -17.94
CA PHE A 20 1.36 2.00 -16.89
C PHE A 20 -0.11 2.17 -17.29
N SER A 21 -0.42 2.37 -18.56
CA SER A 21 -1.80 2.46 -19.06
C SER A 21 -2.49 1.10 -19.28
N TRP A 22 -1.74 -0.02 -19.29
CA TRP A 22 -2.28 -1.34 -19.53
C TRP A 22 -3.25 -1.79 -18.44
N LYS A 23 -4.28 -2.55 -18.84
CA LYS A 23 -5.30 -3.14 -17.95
C LYS A 23 -5.56 -4.59 -18.36
N PRO A 24 -5.76 -5.50 -17.39
CA PRO A 24 -6.19 -6.87 -17.70
C PRO A 24 -7.67 -6.92 -18.12
N HIS A 25 -8.47 -5.94 -17.71
CA HIS A 25 -9.89 -5.84 -18.01
C HIS A 25 -10.35 -4.38 -17.90
N GLU A 26 -11.39 -3.98 -18.63
CA GLU A 26 -11.93 -2.61 -18.66
C GLU A 26 -12.28 -2.06 -17.26
N LYS A 27 -12.88 -2.91 -16.41
CA LYS A 27 -13.28 -2.57 -15.04
C LYS A 27 -12.15 -2.55 -14.03
N SER A 28 -10.96 -3.01 -14.43
CA SER A 28 -9.79 -3.06 -13.54
C SER A 28 -9.04 -1.73 -13.52
N MET A 29 -8.29 -1.48 -12.46
CA MET A 29 -7.29 -0.42 -12.42
C MET A 29 -6.27 -0.65 -13.53
N SER A 30 -5.67 0.42 -14.05
CA SER A 30 -4.46 0.27 -14.87
C SER A 30 -3.28 -0.20 -14.02
N LEU A 31 -2.25 -0.77 -14.65
CA LEU A 31 -1.03 -1.19 -13.97
C LEU A 31 -0.42 -0.05 -13.15
N GLY A 32 -0.29 1.14 -13.76
CA GLY A 32 0.24 2.32 -13.07
C GLY A 32 -0.61 2.73 -11.87
N ARG A 33 -1.97 2.72 -12.01
CA ARG A 33 -2.86 3.07 -10.89
C ARG A 33 -2.79 2.03 -9.75
N LEU A 34 -2.73 0.74 -10.07
CA LEU A 34 -2.58 -0.30 -9.04
C LEU A 34 -1.23 -0.20 -8.35
N ALA A 35 -0.14 0.00 -9.09
CA ALA A 35 1.20 0.15 -8.52
C ALA A 35 1.31 1.40 -7.63
N SER A 36 0.75 2.54 -8.06
CA SER A 36 0.67 3.76 -7.24
C SER A 36 -0.15 3.52 -5.97
N HIS A 37 -1.29 2.82 -6.08
CA HIS A 37 -2.11 2.50 -4.93
C HIS A 37 -1.35 1.62 -3.91
N VAL A 38 -0.62 0.62 -4.37
CA VAL A 38 0.27 -0.18 -3.52
C VAL A 38 1.29 0.70 -2.80
N ALA A 39 1.88 1.67 -3.50
CA ALA A 39 2.85 2.60 -2.92
C ALA A 39 2.23 3.58 -1.92
N GLU A 40 0.97 4.00 -2.13
CA GLU A 40 0.23 4.92 -1.27
C GLU A 40 -0.22 4.30 0.06
N ILE A 41 -0.44 2.97 0.13
CA ILE A 41 -1.04 2.32 1.31
C ILE A 41 -0.21 2.55 2.58
N ALA A 42 1.11 2.64 2.50
CA ALA A 42 1.95 2.93 3.65
C ALA A 42 1.61 4.29 4.32
N ASP A 43 1.11 5.25 3.54
CA ASP A 43 0.75 6.60 4.02
C ASP A 43 -0.44 6.60 5.00
N TRP A 44 -1.29 5.58 4.96
CA TRP A 44 -2.41 5.42 5.89
C TRP A 44 -1.96 5.19 7.35
N THR A 45 -0.70 4.79 7.55
CA THR A 45 -0.13 4.60 8.89
C THR A 45 -0.14 5.90 9.70
N GLY A 46 0.24 7.03 9.07
CA GLY A 46 0.28 8.33 9.73
C GLY A 46 -1.07 8.74 10.34
N PRO A 47 -2.12 8.88 9.53
CA PRO A 47 -3.47 9.18 10.04
C PRO A 47 -4.01 8.16 11.04
N THR A 48 -3.72 6.86 10.86
CA THR A 48 -4.18 5.83 11.79
C THR A 48 -3.57 5.98 13.18
N ILE A 49 -2.30 6.31 13.28
CA ILE A 49 -1.57 6.38 14.56
C ILE A 49 -1.73 7.75 15.23
N ASN A 50 -1.74 8.84 14.44
CA ASN A 50 -1.62 10.20 14.99
C ASN A 50 -2.96 10.94 15.12
N GLN A 51 -4.07 10.38 14.59
CA GLN A 51 -5.39 11.02 14.61
C GLN A 51 -6.41 10.04 15.19
N ASP A 52 -7.54 10.55 15.69
CA ASP A 52 -8.66 9.72 16.16
C ASP A 52 -9.69 9.47 15.04
N VAL A 53 -9.74 10.36 14.07
CA VAL A 53 -10.72 10.34 12.99
C VAL A 53 -10.05 10.70 11.66
N LEU A 54 -10.34 9.92 10.62
CA LEU A 54 -10.09 10.30 9.24
C LEU A 54 -11.41 10.57 8.54
N ASP A 55 -11.59 11.80 8.08
CA ASP A 55 -12.82 12.26 7.44
C ASP A 55 -12.57 12.62 5.98
N PHE A 56 -13.06 11.78 5.06
CA PHE A 56 -12.88 11.97 3.62
C PHE A 56 -13.50 13.27 3.10
N SER A 57 -14.55 13.77 3.75
CA SER A 57 -15.17 15.06 3.35
C SER A 57 -14.24 16.27 3.53
N LYS A 58 -13.17 16.11 4.32
CA LYS A 58 -12.17 17.14 4.62
C LYS A 58 -10.84 16.92 3.89
N MET A 59 -10.77 15.90 3.03
CA MET A 59 -9.53 15.53 2.31
C MET A 59 -9.68 15.85 0.82
N GLU A 60 -8.68 16.50 0.26
CA GLU A 60 -8.48 16.54 -1.18
C GLU A 60 -7.52 15.39 -1.56
N TYR A 61 -8.07 14.29 -2.05
CA TYR A 61 -7.28 13.15 -2.48
C TYR A 61 -6.95 13.26 -3.97
N LYS A 62 -5.66 13.28 -4.29
CA LYS A 62 -5.16 13.16 -5.65
C LYS A 62 -4.29 11.92 -5.74
N PRO A 63 -4.66 10.92 -6.57
CA PRO A 63 -3.81 9.76 -6.80
C PRO A 63 -2.43 10.18 -7.29
N PHE A 64 -1.39 9.51 -6.80
CA PHE A 64 -0.05 9.70 -7.34
C PHE A 64 0.04 9.06 -8.73
N GLU A 65 0.55 9.80 -9.71
CA GLU A 65 0.71 9.38 -11.09
C GLU A 65 2.20 9.42 -11.49
N PRO A 66 2.97 8.35 -11.23
CA PRO A 66 4.37 8.29 -11.60
C PRO A 66 4.52 8.25 -13.13
N LYS A 67 5.59 8.84 -13.62
CA LYS A 67 5.97 8.76 -15.05
C LYS A 67 6.98 7.67 -15.31
N THR A 68 7.75 7.27 -14.29
CA THR A 68 8.78 6.24 -14.38
C THR A 68 8.70 5.27 -13.19
N THR A 69 9.33 4.11 -13.32
CA THR A 69 9.46 3.13 -12.23
C THR A 69 10.28 3.69 -11.08
N GLU A 70 11.31 4.50 -11.37
CA GLU A 70 12.13 5.14 -10.37
C GLU A 70 11.33 6.15 -9.52
N GLU A 71 10.47 6.96 -10.15
CA GLU A 71 9.55 7.86 -9.43
C GLU A 71 8.60 7.08 -8.51
N LEU A 72 8.04 5.96 -9.01
CA LEU A 72 7.16 5.10 -8.23
C LEU A 72 7.87 4.53 -6.99
N VAL A 73 9.07 3.98 -7.18
CA VAL A 73 9.85 3.37 -6.10
C VAL A 73 10.31 4.44 -5.09
N LYS A 74 10.78 5.59 -5.56
CA LYS A 74 11.16 6.71 -4.70
C LYS A 74 9.98 7.18 -3.83
N PHE A 75 8.81 7.37 -4.44
CA PHE A 75 7.60 7.74 -3.70
C PHE A 75 7.27 6.70 -2.63
N TYR A 76 7.31 5.41 -2.98
CA TYR A 76 7.10 4.33 -2.02
C TYR A 76 8.11 4.37 -0.87
N ASP A 77 9.40 4.53 -1.15
CA ASP A 77 10.45 4.58 -0.14
C ASP A 77 10.23 5.74 0.87
N GLU A 78 9.82 6.90 0.38
CA GLU A 78 9.48 8.06 1.21
C GLU A 78 8.28 7.76 2.14
N LYS A 79 7.19 7.18 1.60
CA LYS A 79 5.98 6.82 2.37
C LYS A 79 6.26 5.72 3.38
N GLN A 80 6.98 4.69 2.99
CA GLN A 80 7.39 3.59 3.87
C GLN A 80 8.27 4.08 5.01
N ALA A 81 9.26 4.94 4.73
CA ALA A 81 10.11 5.53 5.75
C ALA A 81 9.32 6.40 6.74
N ALA A 82 8.36 7.20 6.27
CA ALA A 82 7.48 8.00 7.11
C ALA A 82 6.61 7.11 8.01
N ALA A 83 6.01 6.05 7.44
CA ALA A 83 5.21 5.09 8.19
C ALA A 83 6.02 4.40 9.30
N LEU A 84 7.25 3.97 9.01
CA LEU A 84 8.12 3.34 10.01
C LEU A 84 8.49 4.31 11.13
N ARG A 85 8.85 5.56 10.82
CA ARG A 85 9.12 6.57 11.85
C ARG A 85 7.90 6.82 12.75
N THR A 86 6.70 6.93 12.15
CA THR A 86 5.45 7.10 12.92
C THR A 86 5.23 5.94 13.89
N LEU A 87 5.42 4.70 13.44
CA LEU A 87 5.26 3.53 14.29
C LEU A 87 6.32 3.48 15.41
N GLU A 88 7.56 3.79 15.10
CA GLU A 88 8.66 3.78 16.08
C GLU A 88 8.48 4.84 17.18
N THR A 89 7.88 5.98 16.82
CA THR A 89 7.74 7.13 17.76
C THR A 89 6.43 7.07 18.55
N ASN A 90 5.32 6.70 17.91
CA ASN A 90 3.97 6.97 18.44
C ASN A 90 3.12 5.71 18.68
N ALA A 91 3.49 4.53 18.14
CA ALA A 91 2.68 3.32 18.29
C ALA A 91 2.96 2.58 19.61
N THR A 92 2.57 3.18 20.73
CA THR A 92 2.56 2.50 22.04
C THR A 92 1.38 1.55 22.16
N ASP A 93 1.40 0.61 23.11
CA ASP A 93 0.28 -0.30 23.36
C ASP A 93 -1.01 0.48 23.67
N GLU A 94 -0.92 1.55 24.47
CA GLU A 94 -2.05 2.43 24.76
C GLU A 94 -2.60 3.10 23.51
N ASN A 95 -1.73 3.68 22.66
CA ASN A 95 -2.13 4.28 21.39
C ASN A 95 -2.82 3.26 20.49
N LEU A 96 -2.22 2.08 20.31
CA LEU A 96 -2.73 1.01 19.45
C LEU A 96 -4.10 0.48 19.89
N MET A 97 -4.40 0.50 21.19
CA MET A 97 -5.71 0.12 21.74
C MET A 97 -6.73 1.26 21.67
N GLY A 98 -6.31 2.50 21.42
CA GLY A 98 -7.19 3.64 21.24
C GLY A 98 -8.09 3.48 20.01
N MET A 99 -9.32 4.00 20.09
CA MET A 99 -10.31 3.91 18.99
C MET A 99 -9.96 4.88 17.85
N TRP A 100 -10.23 4.44 16.64
CA TRP A 100 -10.08 5.23 15.43
C TRP A 100 -11.31 5.10 14.53
N THR A 101 -11.72 6.19 13.90
CA THR A 101 -12.93 6.27 13.08
C THR A 101 -12.59 6.70 11.65
N LEU A 102 -13.12 5.96 10.67
CA LEU A 102 -13.18 6.37 9.27
C LEU A 102 -14.59 6.83 8.94
N ARG A 103 -14.73 8.04 8.38
CA ARG A 103 -16.01 8.60 7.96
C ARG A 103 -15.91 9.46 6.70
N ASN A 104 -17.07 9.83 6.17
CA ASN A 104 -17.24 10.86 5.15
C ASN A 104 -18.39 11.77 5.56
N GLY A 105 -18.07 12.91 6.14
CA GLY A 105 -19.06 13.78 6.79
C GLY A 105 -19.80 13.04 7.91
N GLU A 106 -21.11 12.94 7.81
CA GLU A 106 -21.95 12.25 8.81
C GLU A 106 -21.94 10.72 8.67
N THR A 107 -21.46 10.18 7.54
CA THR A 107 -21.44 8.74 7.31
C THR A 107 -20.19 8.10 7.90
N VAL A 108 -20.37 7.33 8.97
CA VAL A 108 -19.30 6.53 9.59
C VAL A 108 -19.20 5.18 8.87
N TYR A 109 -18.01 4.87 8.33
CA TYR A 109 -17.73 3.58 7.67
C TYR A 109 -17.28 2.52 8.67
N MET A 110 -16.44 2.89 9.63
CA MET A 110 -15.97 2.00 10.70
C MET A 110 -15.43 2.78 11.89
N THR A 111 -15.52 2.16 13.06
CA THR A 111 -14.82 2.56 14.29
C THR A 111 -14.26 1.32 14.97
N MET A 112 -12.95 1.27 15.19
CA MET A 112 -12.28 0.11 15.81
C MET A 112 -10.93 0.53 16.42
N PRO A 113 -10.32 -0.29 17.28
CA PRO A 113 -8.97 -0.02 17.79
C PRO A 113 -7.95 0.14 16.65
N ARG A 114 -6.99 1.07 16.80
CA ARG A 114 -5.95 1.34 15.79
C ARG A 114 -5.19 0.09 15.37
N ILE A 115 -4.92 -0.84 16.28
CA ILE A 115 -4.27 -2.12 15.94
C ILE A 115 -5.09 -2.91 14.90
N GLY A 116 -6.43 -2.90 15.02
CA GLY A 116 -7.33 -3.52 14.04
C GLY A 116 -7.26 -2.83 12.68
N VAL A 117 -7.22 -1.50 12.66
CA VAL A 117 -7.05 -0.70 11.44
C VAL A 117 -5.71 -1.01 10.78
N MET A 118 -4.62 -0.99 11.55
CA MET A 118 -3.27 -1.31 11.05
C MET A 118 -3.21 -2.73 10.48
N ARG A 119 -3.83 -3.70 11.13
CA ARG A 119 -3.84 -5.09 10.66
C ARG A 119 -4.68 -5.28 9.41
N GLY A 120 -5.91 -4.79 9.42
CA GLY A 120 -6.89 -5.00 8.34
C GLY A 120 -6.71 -4.01 7.19
N PHE A 121 -6.78 -2.72 7.51
CA PHE A 121 -6.87 -1.65 6.52
C PHE A 121 -5.51 -1.19 5.97
N VAL A 122 -4.40 -1.42 6.68
CA VAL A 122 -3.06 -1.11 6.17
C VAL A 122 -2.37 -2.38 5.68
N LEU A 123 -2.08 -3.35 6.57
CA LEU A 123 -1.25 -4.51 6.20
C LEU A 123 -1.96 -5.48 5.26
N SER A 124 -3.20 -5.91 5.58
CA SER A 124 -3.93 -6.86 4.73
C SER A 124 -4.29 -6.24 3.37
N HIS A 125 -4.61 -4.95 3.34
CA HIS A 125 -4.88 -4.19 2.12
C HIS A 125 -3.63 -4.11 1.22
N LEU A 126 -2.46 -3.81 1.81
CA LEU A 126 -1.18 -3.84 1.11
C LEU A 126 -0.90 -5.21 0.48
N ILE A 127 -1.04 -6.28 1.28
CA ILE A 127 -0.80 -7.65 0.83
C ILE A 127 -1.75 -8.02 -0.32
N HIS A 128 -3.05 -7.65 -0.18
CA HIS A 128 -4.07 -7.89 -1.20
C HIS A 128 -3.69 -7.24 -2.54
N HIS A 129 -3.41 -5.94 -2.55
CA HIS A 129 -3.10 -5.24 -3.80
C HIS A 129 -1.72 -5.59 -4.36
N ARG A 130 -0.74 -5.90 -3.50
CA ARG A 130 0.54 -6.43 -3.96
C ARG A 130 0.38 -7.78 -4.65
N ALA A 131 -0.48 -8.67 -4.15
CA ALA A 131 -0.76 -9.94 -4.81
C ALA A 131 -1.45 -9.73 -6.17
N GLN A 132 -2.41 -8.80 -6.26
CA GLN A 132 -3.01 -8.42 -7.54
C GLN A 132 -1.95 -7.85 -8.52
N LEU A 133 -1.05 -7.00 -8.05
CA LEU A 133 0.04 -6.46 -8.85
C LEU A 133 0.93 -7.58 -9.41
N GLY A 134 1.24 -8.60 -8.60
CA GLY A 134 1.97 -9.78 -9.05
C GLY A 134 1.25 -10.51 -10.21
N VAL A 135 -0.08 -10.65 -10.15
CA VAL A 135 -0.86 -11.24 -11.27
C VAL A 135 -0.76 -10.36 -12.51
N TYR A 136 -0.85 -9.03 -12.38
CA TYR A 136 -0.71 -8.12 -13.53
C TYR A 136 0.66 -8.24 -14.19
N LEU A 137 1.73 -8.27 -13.38
CA LEU A 137 3.08 -8.43 -13.89
C LEU A 137 3.26 -9.78 -14.59
N ARG A 138 2.69 -10.86 -14.05
CA ARG A 138 2.74 -12.20 -14.70
C ARG A 138 2.03 -12.20 -16.05
N LEU A 139 0.90 -11.53 -16.18
CA LEU A 139 0.18 -11.40 -17.46
C LEU A 139 0.96 -10.60 -18.52
N LEU A 140 1.96 -9.84 -18.08
CA LEU A 140 2.87 -9.07 -18.92
C LEU A 140 4.24 -9.76 -19.10
N ASP A 141 4.35 -11.05 -18.71
CA ASP A 141 5.59 -11.83 -18.76
C ASP A 141 6.77 -11.21 -18.00
N VAL A 142 6.48 -10.40 -16.96
CA VAL A 142 7.50 -9.81 -16.09
C VAL A 142 7.87 -10.81 -15.00
N PRO A 143 9.17 -11.12 -14.80
CA PRO A 143 9.62 -11.98 -13.71
C PRO A 143 9.24 -11.44 -12.34
N LEU A 144 8.72 -12.31 -11.46
CA LEU A 144 8.24 -11.92 -10.13
C LEU A 144 9.28 -12.19 -9.05
N PRO A 145 9.46 -11.27 -8.08
CA PRO A 145 10.29 -11.53 -6.92
C PRO A 145 9.61 -12.54 -5.98
N SER A 146 10.42 -13.28 -5.21
CA SER A 146 9.90 -14.03 -4.08
C SER A 146 9.34 -13.10 -3.00
N SER A 147 8.29 -13.54 -2.30
CA SER A 147 7.65 -12.76 -1.22
C SER A 147 7.54 -13.54 0.08
N TYR A 148 6.54 -14.40 0.26
CA TYR A 148 6.40 -15.30 1.42
C TYR A 148 6.99 -16.69 1.16
N GLY A 149 7.44 -16.94 -0.03
CA GLY A 149 8.04 -18.16 -0.51
C GLY A 149 8.65 -17.91 -1.89
N PRO A 150 9.24 -18.94 -2.52
CA PRO A 150 9.80 -18.81 -3.85
C PRO A 150 8.73 -18.46 -4.88
N SER A 151 9.10 -17.70 -5.91
CA SER A 151 8.32 -17.55 -7.14
C SER A 151 8.82 -18.55 -8.19
N ALA A 152 8.16 -18.62 -9.35
CA ALA A 152 8.67 -19.41 -10.48
C ALA A 152 9.99 -18.83 -11.06
N ASP A 153 10.30 -17.57 -10.72
CA ASP A 153 11.44 -16.84 -11.29
C ASP A 153 12.58 -16.63 -10.28
N GLU A 154 12.28 -16.68 -8.97
CA GLU A 154 13.27 -16.46 -7.89
C GLU A 154 13.04 -17.39 -6.71
N GLY A 155 14.15 -17.87 -6.15
CA GLY A 155 14.16 -18.74 -4.98
C GLY A 155 13.89 -20.20 -5.36
N GLN A 156 14.93 -21.02 -5.39
CA GLN A 156 14.76 -22.47 -5.46
C GLN A 156 14.39 -23.01 -4.06
N MET A 157 13.45 -23.95 -4.01
CA MET A 157 13.19 -24.74 -2.79
C MET A 157 14.29 -25.75 -2.59
#